data_beed1d7f8646725aa0dfa00a85c17890
#
_entry.id   beed1d7f8646725aa0dfa00a85c17890
#
_cell.length_a   1.000
_cell.length_b   1.000
_cell.length_c   1.000
_cell.angle_alpha   90.00
_cell.angle_beta   90.00
_cell.angle_gamma   90.00
#
_symmetry.space_group_name_H-M   'P 1'
#
loop_
_entity.id
_entity.type
_entity.pdbx_description
1 polymer ?
#
loop_
_entity_poly.entity_id
_entity_poly.type
_entity_poly.pdbx_seq_one_letter_code
_entity_poly.pdbx_strand_id
1 'polypeptide(L)'
;MIQDGWLHTGDRFRQDEDGFLYITGRIKDYFKTIQGKFVAPTPIEAQFADNPCVEQQCLVGLGMNKTIMVAVVSETMRDAPRDVIEASVLDTVEQLNGVVEKHARMGGVILTYEPWSIENGVLTPTLKIKRDQISDRFGEEASAMAVESAESKTLISRWR
;
A
#
# COMPACT_ATOMS: atom_id res chain seq x y z
N MET A 1 -26.30 -0.30 -1.31
CA MET A 1 -27.54 -1.16 -1.31
C MET A 1 -28.23 -0.94 0.02
N ILE A 2 -29.56 -0.78 0.01
CA ILE A 2 -30.36 -0.71 1.26
C ILE A 2 -30.81 -2.11 1.60
N GLN A 3 -30.52 -2.57 2.81
CA GLN A 3 -30.93 -3.88 3.33
C GLN A 3 -31.36 -3.69 4.79
N ASP A 4 -32.52 -4.21 5.16
CA ASP A 4 -33.12 -4.10 6.50
C ASP A 4 -33.16 -2.65 7.06
N GLY A 5 -33.39 -1.67 6.18
CA GLY A 5 -33.43 -0.24 6.54
C GLY A 5 -32.06 0.44 6.66
N TRP A 6 -30.95 -0.27 6.41
CA TRP A 6 -29.60 0.25 6.47
C TRP A 6 -29.00 0.45 5.08
N LEU A 7 -28.28 1.59 4.91
CA LEU A 7 -27.49 1.84 3.71
C LEU A 7 -26.08 1.25 3.88
N HIS A 8 -25.82 0.16 3.14
CA HIS A 8 -24.50 -0.45 3.09
C HIS A 8 -23.62 0.31 2.08
N THR A 9 -22.74 1.20 2.56
CA THR A 9 -21.79 1.98 1.73
C THR A 9 -20.61 1.13 1.27
N GLY A 10 -20.27 0.08 2.02
CA GLY A 10 -19.06 -0.71 1.84
C GLY A 10 -17.81 -0.05 2.45
N ASP A 11 -17.99 1.05 3.16
CA ASP A 11 -16.91 1.77 3.84
C ASP A 11 -16.88 1.42 5.33
N ARG A 12 -15.72 1.50 5.95
CA ARG A 12 -15.52 1.40 7.40
C ARG A 12 -15.31 2.78 7.98
N PHE A 13 -15.89 2.99 9.15
CA PHE A 13 -15.80 4.24 9.90
C PHE A 13 -15.24 3.98 11.31
N ARG A 14 -14.54 4.95 11.83
CA ARG A 14 -14.23 5.10 13.26
C ARG A 14 -15.01 6.30 13.77
N GLN A 15 -15.69 6.15 14.89
CA GLN A 15 -16.30 7.25 15.62
C GLN A 15 -15.37 7.71 16.74
N ASP A 16 -15.19 9.02 16.90
CA ASP A 16 -14.47 9.60 18.04
C ASP A 16 -15.41 9.84 19.23
N GLU A 17 -14.86 10.40 20.32
CA GLU A 17 -15.59 10.67 21.57
C GLU A 17 -16.64 11.76 21.38
N ASP A 18 -16.47 12.65 20.41
CA ASP A 18 -17.41 13.73 20.06
C ASP A 18 -18.50 13.29 19.07
N GLY A 19 -18.43 12.03 18.58
CA GLY A 19 -19.42 11.43 17.70
C GLY A 19 -19.14 11.63 16.20
N PHE A 20 -18.00 12.24 15.82
CA PHE A 20 -17.62 12.38 14.41
C PHE A 20 -17.21 11.05 13.80
N LEU A 21 -17.61 10.83 12.55
CA LEU A 21 -17.30 9.62 11.79
C LEU A 21 -16.13 9.89 10.82
N TYR A 22 -15.08 9.11 10.96
CA TYR A 22 -13.90 9.13 10.09
C TYR A 22 -13.87 7.88 9.22
N ILE A 23 -13.79 8.03 7.89
CA ILE A 23 -13.62 6.89 6.98
C ILE A 23 -12.22 6.31 7.20
N THR A 24 -12.15 5.02 7.54
CA THR A 24 -10.89 4.30 7.75
C THR A 24 -10.51 3.39 6.58
N GLY A 25 -11.39 3.29 5.57
CA GLY A 25 -11.16 2.52 4.36
C GLY A 25 -12.42 1.81 3.87
N ARG A 26 -12.26 1.02 2.80
CA ARG A 26 -13.33 0.19 2.25
C ARG A 26 -13.20 -1.24 2.73
N ILE A 27 -14.32 -1.89 3.04
CA ILE A 27 -14.33 -3.29 3.50
C ILE A 27 -13.66 -4.21 2.47
N LYS A 28 -13.86 -3.95 1.16
CA LYS A 28 -13.30 -4.76 0.07
C LYS A 28 -11.79 -4.58 -0.11
N ASP A 29 -11.22 -3.46 0.37
CA ASP A 29 -9.78 -3.18 0.23
C ASP A 29 -8.95 -3.87 1.32
N TYR A 30 -9.61 -4.34 2.39
CA TYR A 30 -8.94 -5.09 3.45
C TYR A 30 -8.51 -6.46 2.91
N PHE A 31 -7.28 -6.83 3.19
CA PHE A 31 -6.77 -8.15 2.86
C PHE A 31 -6.26 -8.88 4.11
N LYS A 32 -6.16 -10.20 4.01
CA LYS A 32 -5.62 -11.06 5.08
C LYS A 32 -4.18 -11.41 4.79
N THR A 33 -3.32 -11.25 5.80
CA THR A 33 -1.96 -11.82 5.79
C THR A 33 -2.00 -13.35 5.91
N ILE A 34 -0.85 -14.00 5.73
CA ILE A 34 -0.72 -15.46 5.93
C ILE A 34 -1.13 -15.92 7.34
N GLN A 35 -0.99 -15.03 8.34
CA GLN A 35 -1.42 -15.31 9.72
C GLN A 35 -2.93 -15.12 9.93
N GLY A 36 -3.70 -14.82 8.88
CA GLY A 36 -5.15 -14.59 8.95
C GLY A 36 -5.56 -13.25 9.55
N LYS A 37 -4.61 -12.32 9.76
CA LYS A 37 -4.88 -10.98 10.28
C LYS A 37 -5.26 -10.02 9.15
N PHE A 38 -6.27 -9.18 9.41
CA PHE A 38 -6.69 -8.17 8.45
C PHE A 38 -5.78 -6.95 8.50
N VAL A 39 -5.42 -6.45 7.33
CA VAL A 39 -4.70 -5.20 7.13
C VAL A 39 -5.62 -4.20 6.42
N ALA A 40 -5.66 -2.96 6.95
CA ALA A 40 -6.28 -1.81 6.32
C ALA A 40 -5.21 -1.06 5.52
N PRO A 41 -5.17 -1.13 4.18
CA PRO A 41 -4.10 -0.49 3.40
C PRO A 41 -4.21 1.03 3.39
N THR A 42 -5.41 1.57 3.29
CA THR A 42 -5.66 3.01 3.10
C THR A 42 -4.95 3.94 4.09
N PRO A 43 -4.96 3.69 5.41
CA PRO A 43 -4.24 4.56 6.35
C PRO A 43 -2.72 4.52 6.18
N ILE A 44 -2.17 3.37 5.77
CA ILE A 44 -0.73 3.19 5.53
C ILE A 44 -0.33 3.90 4.23
N GLU A 45 -1.11 3.70 3.17
CA GLU A 45 -0.93 4.34 1.88
C GLU A 45 -1.01 5.87 1.98
N ALA A 46 -1.96 6.39 2.77
CA ALA A 46 -2.12 7.83 2.97
C ALA A 46 -0.89 8.48 3.61
N GLN A 47 -0.30 7.82 4.62
CA GLN A 47 0.92 8.32 5.27
C GLN A 47 2.16 8.12 4.38
N PHE A 48 2.20 7.05 3.58
CA PHE A 48 3.29 6.82 2.62
C PHE A 48 3.29 7.87 1.49
N ALA A 49 2.12 8.38 1.11
CA ALA A 49 1.94 9.42 0.11
C ALA A 49 2.61 10.77 0.46
N ASP A 50 2.96 10.98 1.73
CA ASP A 50 3.67 12.19 2.18
C ASP A 50 5.15 12.18 1.74
N ASN A 51 5.68 11.04 1.24
CA ASN A 51 7.04 10.96 0.73
C ASN A 51 7.18 11.69 -0.62
N PRO A 52 8.10 12.67 -0.74
CA PRO A 52 8.23 13.49 -1.95
C PRO A 52 8.71 12.72 -3.18
N CYS A 53 9.29 11.53 -2.99
CA CYS A 53 9.73 10.67 -4.09
C CYS A 53 8.60 9.86 -4.72
N VAL A 54 7.39 9.89 -4.15
CA VAL A 54 6.27 9.01 -4.54
C VAL A 54 5.12 9.81 -5.12
N GLU A 55 4.59 9.36 -6.25
CA GLU A 55 3.42 9.94 -6.91
C GLU A 55 2.19 9.05 -6.77
N GLN A 56 2.37 7.72 -6.89
CA GLN A 56 1.30 6.74 -6.76
C GLN A 56 1.80 5.56 -5.94
N GLN A 57 0.94 5.01 -5.08
CA GLN A 57 1.31 3.90 -4.20
C GLN A 57 0.15 2.93 -3.99
N CYS A 58 0.47 1.68 -3.75
CA CYS A 58 -0.49 0.63 -3.42
C CYS A 58 0.17 -0.41 -2.52
N LEU A 59 -0.43 -0.67 -1.36
CA LEU A 59 0.05 -1.69 -0.43
C LEU A 59 -0.53 -3.05 -0.82
N VAL A 60 0.33 -4.04 -1.04
CA VAL A 60 -0.03 -5.44 -1.30
C VAL A 60 0.43 -6.35 -0.18
N GLY A 61 -0.27 -7.48 0.04
CA GLY A 61 0.09 -8.34 1.17
C GLY A 61 -0.87 -9.51 1.40
N LEU A 62 -1.80 -9.75 0.46
CA LEU A 62 -2.74 -10.89 0.57
C LEU A 62 -1.98 -12.21 0.63
N GLY A 63 -2.15 -12.94 1.73
CA GLY A 63 -1.48 -14.23 1.96
C GLY A 63 0.01 -14.13 2.26
N MET A 64 0.59 -12.94 2.38
CA MET A 64 2.01 -12.72 2.65
C MET A 64 2.30 -12.62 4.15
N ASN A 65 3.56 -12.86 4.54
CA ASN A 65 4.06 -12.71 5.92
C ASN A 65 4.48 -11.28 6.27
N LYS A 66 4.77 -10.47 5.27
CA LYS A 66 5.01 -9.02 5.30
C LYS A 66 4.21 -8.38 4.20
N THR A 67 3.78 -7.14 4.40
CA THR A 67 3.22 -6.34 3.31
C THR A 67 4.33 -5.69 2.50
N ILE A 68 4.07 -5.38 1.23
CA ILE A 68 5.02 -4.70 0.34
C ILE A 68 4.31 -3.49 -0.25
N MET A 69 4.98 -2.34 -0.24
CA MET A 69 4.51 -1.16 -0.95
C MET A 69 4.95 -1.25 -2.41
N VAL A 70 4.05 -0.99 -3.34
CA VAL A 70 4.38 -0.74 -4.74
C VAL A 70 4.21 0.75 -4.98
N ALA A 71 5.23 1.41 -5.49
CA ALA A 71 5.22 2.87 -5.64
C ALA A 71 5.76 3.31 -7.01
N VAL A 72 5.08 4.29 -7.59
CA VAL A 72 5.56 5.02 -8.76
C VAL A 72 6.35 6.22 -8.29
N VAL A 73 7.56 6.36 -8.80
CA VAL A 73 8.43 7.50 -8.50
C VAL A 73 7.84 8.76 -9.12
N SER A 74 7.83 9.85 -8.34
CA SER A 74 7.30 11.14 -8.80
C SER A 74 8.11 11.68 -9.98
N GLU A 75 7.45 12.40 -10.88
CA GLU A 75 8.08 12.99 -12.06
C GLU A 75 9.25 13.92 -11.69
N THR A 76 9.12 14.65 -10.57
CA THR A 76 10.16 15.56 -10.08
C THR A 76 11.43 14.85 -9.59
N MET A 77 11.35 13.55 -9.31
CA MET A 77 12.47 12.75 -8.80
C MET A 77 13.05 11.78 -9.83
N ARG A 78 12.59 11.83 -11.08
CA ARG A 78 13.06 10.91 -12.14
C ARG A 78 14.55 10.97 -12.41
N ASP A 79 15.13 12.16 -12.31
CA ASP A 79 16.56 12.41 -12.55
C ASP A 79 17.41 12.26 -11.28
N ALA A 80 16.79 12.01 -10.13
CA ALA A 80 17.53 11.79 -8.89
C ALA A 80 18.23 10.44 -8.89
N PRO A 81 19.39 10.30 -8.23
CA PRO A 81 20.06 9.01 -8.05
C PRO A 81 19.13 8.00 -7.37
N ARG A 82 19.14 6.76 -7.86
CA ARG A 82 18.27 5.69 -7.32
C ARG A 82 18.48 5.43 -5.83
N ASP A 83 19.71 5.48 -5.37
CA ASP A 83 20.07 5.32 -3.96
C ASP A 83 19.44 6.38 -3.06
N VAL A 84 19.33 7.62 -3.56
CA VAL A 84 18.65 8.71 -2.84
C VAL A 84 17.14 8.42 -2.72
N ILE A 85 16.50 7.98 -3.80
CA ILE A 85 15.08 7.60 -3.80
C ILE A 85 14.85 6.41 -2.87
N GLU A 86 15.67 5.36 -2.98
CA GLU A 86 15.60 4.16 -2.15
C GLU A 86 15.75 4.49 -0.66
N ALA A 87 16.75 5.28 -0.31
CA ALA A 87 16.96 5.71 1.08
C ALA A 87 15.73 6.45 1.63
N SER A 88 15.16 7.38 0.85
CA SER A 88 13.97 8.14 1.25
C SER A 88 12.75 7.24 1.48
N VAL A 89 12.45 6.33 0.55
CA VAL A 89 11.26 5.47 0.68
C VAL A 89 11.44 4.41 1.78
N LEU A 90 12.65 3.88 1.97
CA LEU A 90 12.92 2.92 3.04
C LEU A 90 12.87 3.57 4.42
N ASP A 91 13.32 4.82 4.58
CA ASP A 91 13.15 5.60 5.80
C ASP A 91 11.67 5.78 6.14
N THR A 92 10.84 6.12 5.15
CA THR A 92 9.38 6.20 5.34
C THR A 92 8.78 4.86 5.75
N VAL A 93 9.21 3.74 5.15
CA VAL A 93 8.78 2.40 5.56
C VAL A 93 9.16 2.12 7.01
N GLU A 94 10.37 2.47 7.43
CA GLU A 94 10.83 2.25 8.80
C GLU A 94 10.02 3.06 9.81
N GLN A 95 9.76 4.33 9.52
CA GLN A 95 8.90 5.19 10.35
C GLN A 95 7.49 4.62 10.49
N LEU A 96 6.86 4.22 9.38
CA LEU A 96 5.53 3.62 9.37
C LEU A 96 5.51 2.28 10.12
N ASN A 97 6.54 1.45 9.97
CA ASN A 97 6.67 0.20 10.71
C ASN A 97 6.78 0.40 12.22
N GLY A 98 7.17 1.58 12.68
CA GLY A 98 7.19 1.97 14.09
C GLY A 98 5.79 2.19 14.69
N VAL A 99 4.81 2.55 13.86
CA VAL A 99 3.45 2.94 14.32
C VAL A 99 2.36 1.95 13.93
N VAL A 100 2.57 1.14 12.87
CA VAL A 100 1.59 0.13 12.46
C VAL A 100 1.70 -1.15 13.29
N GLU A 101 0.60 -1.90 13.34
CA GLU A 101 0.58 -3.20 14.01
C GLU A 101 1.57 -4.18 13.37
N LYS A 102 2.15 -5.07 14.17
CA LYS A 102 3.21 -6.01 13.74
C LYS A 102 2.86 -6.80 12.48
N HIS A 103 1.59 -7.22 12.34
CA HIS A 103 1.14 -8.00 11.19
C HIS A 103 0.93 -7.17 9.91
N ALA A 104 0.88 -5.84 10.04
CA ALA A 104 0.75 -4.91 8.92
C ALA A 104 2.10 -4.32 8.46
N ARG A 105 3.19 -4.63 9.17
CA ARG A 105 4.53 -4.11 8.86
C ARG A 105 4.98 -4.50 7.47
N MET A 106 5.55 -3.52 6.78
CA MET A 106 6.10 -3.67 5.45
C MET A 106 7.49 -4.33 5.50
N GLY A 107 7.76 -5.18 4.51
CA GLY A 107 9.07 -5.76 4.25
C GLY A 107 9.92 -4.93 3.29
N GLY A 108 9.31 -4.00 2.56
CA GLY A 108 10.03 -3.16 1.60
C GLY A 108 9.13 -2.49 0.58
N VAL A 109 9.77 -1.99 -0.49
CA VAL A 109 9.12 -1.24 -1.56
C VAL A 109 9.57 -1.74 -2.94
N ILE A 110 8.62 -1.93 -3.86
CA ILE A 110 8.88 -2.06 -5.29
C ILE A 110 8.71 -0.69 -5.93
N LEU A 111 9.73 -0.20 -6.60
CA LEU A 111 9.77 1.09 -7.26
C LEU A 111 9.66 0.93 -8.78
N THR A 112 8.89 1.79 -9.42
CA THR A 112 8.78 1.86 -10.88
C THR A 112 8.70 3.31 -11.35
N TYR A 113 9.15 3.57 -12.57
CA TYR A 113 8.94 4.84 -13.27
C TYR A 113 7.71 4.82 -14.18
N GLU A 114 7.09 3.63 -14.38
CA GLU A 114 5.88 3.52 -15.20
C GLU A 114 4.67 4.04 -14.43
N PRO A 115 4.07 5.17 -14.86
CA PRO A 115 2.90 5.72 -14.17
C PRO A 115 1.68 4.82 -14.38
N TRP A 116 0.85 4.72 -13.37
CA TRP A 116 -0.43 4.04 -13.48
C TRP A 116 -1.44 4.95 -14.15
N SER A 117 -2.15 4.41 -15.13
CA SER A 117 -3.10 5.18 -15.93
C SER A 117 -4.37 4.38 -16.25
N ILE A 118 -5.35 5.05 -16.87
CA ILE A 118 -6.55 4.41 -17.36
C ILE A 118 -6.19 3.54 -18.57
N GLU A 119 -5.28 4.00 -19.43
CA GLU A 119 -4.86 3.34 -20.67
C GLU A 119 -4.18 2.01 -20.40
N ASN A 120 -3.29 1.95 -19.37
CA ASN A 120 -2.65 0.70 -18.98
C ASN A 120 -3.51 -0.16 -18.04
N GLY A 121 -4.74 0.28 -17.76
CA GLY A 121 -5.75 -0.50 -17.06
C GLY A 121 -5.63 -0.53 -15.55
N VAL A 122 -4.63 0.14 -14.96
CA VAL A 122 -4.39 0.17 -13.50
C VAL A 122 -5.33 1.12 -12.78
N LEU A 123 -5.77 2.20 -13.46
CA LEU A 123 -6.74 3.13 -12.89
C LEU A 123 -8.16 2.89 -13.44
N THR A 124 -9.14 3.22 -12.63
CA THR A 124 -10.53 3.38 -13.07
C THR A 124 -10.70 4.71 -13.83
N PRO A 125 -11.82 4.92 -14.59
CA PRO A 125 -12.10 6.22 -15.19
C PRO A 125 -12.19 7.39 -14.19
N THR A 126 -12.39 7.10 -12.89
CA THR A 126 -12.38 8.08 -11.80
C THR A 126 -11.02 8.15 -11.08
N LEU A 127 -9.93 7.72 -11.74
CA LEU A 127 -8.55 7.75 -11.28
C LEU A 127 -8.28 6.98 -9.96
N LYS A 128 -9.12 5.99 -9.63
CA LYS A 128 -8.90 5.11 -8.48
C LYS A 128 -8.06 3.90 -8.89
N ILE A 129 -7.09 3.54 -8.06
CA ILE A 129 -6.23 2.37 -8.27
C ILE A 129 -7.07 1.10 -8.19
N LYS A 130 -6.93 0.24 -9.20
CA LYS A 130 -7.47 -1.12 -9.21
C LYS A 130 -6.44 -2.04 -8.54
N ARG A 131 -6.63 -2.28 -7.25
CA ARG A 131 -5.69 -3.08 -6.41
C ARG A 131 -5.41 -4.46 -6.99
N ASP A 132 -6.44 -5.10 -7.58
CA ASP A 132 -6.30 -6.41 -8.23
C ASP A 132 -5.27 -6.35 -9.38
N GLN A 133 -5.28 -5.27 -10.18
CA GLN A 133 -4.32 -5.09 -11.27
C GLN A 133 -2.89 -4.91 -10.76
N ILE A 134 -2.71 -4.24 -9.61
CA ILE A 134 -1.39 -4.14 -8.98
C ILE A 134 -0.95 -5.51 -8.46
N SER A 135 -1.86 -6.25 -7.81
CA SER A 135 -1.57 -7.60 -7.31
C SER A 135 -1.23 -8.57 -8.44
N ASP A 136 -1.92 -8.50 -9.58
CA ASP A 136 -1.63 -9.33 -10.75
C ASP A 136 -0.25 -9.02 -11.36
N ARG A 137 0.15 -7.75 -11.37
CA ARG A 137 1.43 -7.32 -11.98
C ARG A 137 2.64 -7.53 -11.09
N PHE A 138 2.50 -7.31 -9.80
CA PHE A 138 3.61 -7.23 -8.84
C PHE A 138 3.54 -8.30 -7.74
N GLY A 139 2.46 -9.07 -7.67
CA GLY A 139 2.20 -9.98 -6.54
C GLY A 139 3.22 -11.08 -6.38
N GLU A 140 3.74 -11.66 -7.48
CA GLU A 140 4.78 -12.68 -7.43
C GLU A 140 6.09 -12.12 -6.86
N GLU A 141 6.52 -10.96 -7.37
CA GLU A 141 7.71 -10.27 -6.90
C GLU A 141 7.56 -9.79 -5.45
N ALA A 142 6.40 -9.22 -5.11
CA ALA A 142 6.10 -8.80 -3.74
C ALA A 142 6.11 -9.99 -2.76
N SER A 143 5.57 -11.14 -3.17
CA SER A 143 5.59 -12.34 -2.34
C SER A 143 7.01 -12.84 -2.08
N ALA A 144 7.86 -12.86 -3.10
CA ALA A 144 9.28 -13.23 -2.96
C ALA A 144 10.02 -12.24 -2.02
N MET A 145 9.80 -10.93 -2.19
CA MET A 145 10.37 -9.91 -1.31
C MET A 145 9.89 -10.03 0.13
N ALA A 146 8.61 -10.36 0.33
CA ALA A 146 8.06 -10.54 1.68
C ALA A 146 8.75 -11.68 2.42
N VAL A 147 9.04 -12.80 1.75
CA VAL A 147 9.78 -13.93 2.31
C VAL A 147 11.22 -13.51 2.63
N GLU A 148 11.93 -12.94 1.66
CA GLU A 148 13.32 -12.49 1.80
C GLU A 148 13.49 -11.49 2.96
N SER A 149 12.61 -10.50 3.05
CA SER A 149 12.63 -9.51 4.15
C SER A 149 12.34 -10.14 5.52
N ALA A 150 11.49 -11.17 5.57
CA ALA A 150 11.20 -11.85 6.83
C ALA A 150 12.38 -12.70 7.32
N GLU A 151 13.13 -13.32 6.40
CA GLU A 151 14.31 -14.14 6.69
C GLU A 151 15.53 -13.28 7.06
N SER A 152 15.82 -12.26 6.26
CA SER A 152 16.93 -11.33 6.47
C SER A 152 16.70 -10.37 7.64
N LYS A 153 15.46 -10.13 8.00
CA LYS A 153 15.00 -9.09 8.97
C LYS A 153 15.41 -7.68 8.55
N THR A 154 15.57 -7.45 7.24
CA THR A 154 15.91 -6.15 6.65
C THR A 154 14.78 -5.66 5.76
N LEU A 155 14.73 -4.35 5.54
CA LEU A 155 13.89 -3.75 4.52
C LEU A 155 14.56 -3.90 3.16
N ILE A 156 13.76 -4.11 2.11
CA ILE A 156 14.24 -4.36 0.75
C ILE A 156 13.61 -3.35 -0.20
N SER A 157 14.41 -2.82 -1.12
CA SER A 157 13.92 -2.07 -2.29
C SER A 157 14.23 -2.84 -3.56
N ARG A 158 13.32 -2.76 -4.54
CA ARG A 158 13.52 -3.31 -5.89
C ARG A 158 13.00 -2.34 -6.92
N TRP A 159 13.68 -2.29 -8.08
CA TRP A 159 13.29 -1.52 -9.24
C TRP A 159 12.71 -2.43 -10.32
N ARG A 160 11.64 -1.93 -10.95
CA ARG A 160 11.00 -2.60 -12.08
C ARG A 160 10.77 -1.61 -13.25
#